data_a76276da280fa0146b42160a3a106654
#
_entry.id   a76276da280fa0146b42160a3a106654
#
_cell.length_a   1.000
_cell.length_b   1.000
_cell.length_c   1.000
_cell.angle_alpha   90.00
_cell.angle_beta   90.00
_cell.angle_gamma   90.00
#
_symmetry.space_group_name_H-M   'P 1'
#
loop_
_entity.id
_entity.type
_entity.pdbx_description
1 polymer ?
#
loop_
_entity_poly.entity_id
_entity_poly.type
_entity_poly.pdbx_seq_one_letter_code
_entity_poly.pdbx_strand_id
1 'polypeptide(L)'
;MHTFVALLRGVNVGKAKRVPMAELRAVLSGLGYTGVATLLNSGNAVFHAPRGTPAKHSADIAAAISTQLKIEVPVIVKSASELAAVIAENPIKAGAEEHPRFLVAFVQDRKALSSLTAIESLVVPPEQFSVGKNAAYLLCAAGILESKAWEALLGKAGKSATTRNWATVLKLQALANEADA
;
A
#
# COMPACT_ATOMS: atom_id res chain seq x y z
N MET A 1 -13.05 17.45 -7.13
CA MET A 1 -13.04 16.15 -6.47
C MET A 1 -11.61 15.67 -6.41
N HIS A 2 -11.20 14.94 -5.37
CA HIS A 2 -9.82 14.48 -5.23
C HIS A 2 -9.77 12.96 -5.28
N THR A 3 -8.76 12.43 -5.94
CA THR A 3 -8.55 10.97 -6.08
C THR A 3 -7.61 10.46 -5.00
N PHE A 4 -8.02 9.35 -4.39
CA PHE A 4 -7.31 8.67 -3.32
C PHE A 4 -7.14 7.19 -3.63
N VAL A 5 -6.10 6.60 -3.06
CA VAL A 5 -5.80 5.16 -3.12
C VAL A 5 -5.81 4.61 -1.70
N ALA A 6 -6.63 3.60 -1.45
CA ALA A 6 -6.66 2.86 -0.19
C ALA A 6 -5.93 1.53 -0.32
N LEU A 7 -5.08 1.24 0.64
CA LEU A 7 -4.27 0.03 0.74
C LEU A 7 -4.55 -0.66 2.07
N LEU A 8 -5.20 -1.81 2.04
CA LEU A 8 -5.49 -2.63 3.21
C LEU A 8 -4.30 -3.51 3.55
N ARG A 9 -4.01 -3.71 4.84
CA ARG A 9 -2.92 -4.56 5.28
C ARG A 9 -3.43 -5.93 5.72
N GLY A 10 -2.75 -6.99 5.25
CA GLY A 10 -2.94 -8.35 5.75
C GLY A 10 -4.32 -8.93 5.47
N VAL A 11 -4.93 -8.61 4.33
CA VAL A 11 -6.21 -9.18 3.91
C VAL A 11 -6.03 -10.18 2.77
N ASN A 12 -6.88 -11.20 2.72
CA ASN A 12 -6.97 -12.17 1.63
C ASN A 12 -5.65 -12.94 1.34
N VAL A 13 -4.77 -13.05 2.32
CA VAL A 13 -3.49 -13.77 2.23
C VAL A 13 -3.53 -14.99 3.14
N GLY A 14 -3.36 -16.19 2.59
CA GLY A 14 -3.39 -17.44 3.35
C GLY A 14 -4.67 -17.60 4.18
N LYS A 15 -4.52 -17.77 5.50
CA LYS A 15 -5.63 -17.82 6.48
C LYS A 15 -6.02 -16.46 7.05
N ALA A 16 -5.48 -15.36 6.49
CA ALA A 16 -5.73 -14.02 6.97
C ALA A 16 -7.18 -13.57 6.81
N LYS A 17 -7.46 -12.39 7.35
CA LYS A 17 -8.77 -11.73 7.31
C LYS A 17 -9.31 -11.66 5.88
N ARG A 18 -10.54 -12.11 5.70
CA ARG A 18 -11.21 -12.09 4.39
C ARG A 18 -12.00 -10.80 4.23
N VAL A 19 -11.65 -10.06 3.19
CA VAL A 19 -12.38 -8.87 2.72
C VAL A 19 -12.69 -9.07 1.24
N PRO A 20 -13.89 -9.55 0.88
CA PRO A 20 -14.31 -9.62 -0.50
C PRO A 20 -14.28 -8.23 -1.14
N MET A 21 -13.78 -8.11 -2.37
CA MET A 21 -13.66 -6.80 -3.02
C MET A 21 -15.02 -6.15 -3.28
N ALA A 22 -16.07 -6.93 -3.47
CA ALA A 22 -17.44 -6.41 -3.57
C ALA A 22 -17.89 -5.74 -2.26
N GLU A 23 -17.57 -6.32 -1.11
CA GLU A 23 -17.88 -5.73 0.20
C GLU A 23 -17.03 -4.47 0.45
N LEU A 24 -15.76 -4.48 0.08
CA LEU A 24 -14.92 -3.29 0.17
C LEU A 24 -15.50 -2.13 -0.67
N ARG A 25 -15.95 -2.40 -1.90
CA ARG A 25 -16.61 -1.39 -2.73
C ARG A 25 -17.89 -0.86 -2.07
N ALA A 26 -18.70 -1.74 -1.48
CA ALA A 26 -19.91 -1.36 -0.78
C ALA A 26 -19.61 -0.46 0.46
N VAL A 27 -18.58 -0.83 1.24
CA VAL A 27 -18.11 -0.01 2.38
C VAL A 27 -17.71 1.40 1.92
N LEU A 28 -16.90 1.50 0.87
CA LEU A 28 -16.41 2.79 0.35
C LEU A 28 -17.58 3.64 -0.20
N SER A 29 -18.49 3.03 -0.95
CA SER A 29 -19.68 3.72 -1.46
C SER A 29 -20.61 4.17 -0.32
N GLY A 30 -20.73 3.38 0.74
CA GLY A 30 -21.49 3.72 1.94
C GLY A 30 -20.92 4.91 2.72
N LEU A 31 -19.62 5.19 2.58
CA LEU A 31 -18.97 6.40 3.11
C LEU A 31 -19.20 7.65 2.23
N GLY A 32 -19.94 7.51 1.12
CA GLY A 32 -20.21 8.61 0.19
C GLY A 32 -19.08 8.84 -0.83
N TYR A 33 -18.14 7.91 -0.96
CA TYR A 33 -17.11 7.98 -1.98
C TYR A 33 -17.67 7.56 -3.34
N THR A 34 -17.16 8.18 -4.38
CA THR A 34 -17.58 7.94 -5.77
C THR A 34 -16.41 7.40 -6.61
N GLY A 35 -16.68 6.91 -7.82
CA GLY A 35 -15.63 6.38 -8.69
C GLY A 35 -14.86 5.21 -8.08
N VAL A 36 -15.51 4.43 -7.22
CA VAL A 36 -14.85 3.34 -6.47
C VAL A 36 -14.49 2.20 -7.40
N ALA A 37 -13.20 1.92 -7.51
CA ALA A 37 -12.67 0.79 -8.26
C ALA A 37 -11.69 -0.01 -7.38
N THR A 38 -11.70 -1.34 -7.49
CA THR A 38 -10.77 -2.22 -6.77
C THR A 38 -9.80 -2.88 -7.74
N LEU A 39 -8.58 -3.11 -7.30
CA LEU A 39 -7.53 -3.75 -8.08
C LEU A 39 -6.99 -4.96 -7.33
N LEU A 40 -7.07 -6.15 -7.92
CA LEU A 40 -6.67 -7.41 -7.33
C LEU A 40 -7.42 -7.73 -6.01
N ASN A 41 -7.09 -8.85 -5.38
CA ASN A 41 -7.74 -9.26 -4.12
C ASN A 41 -6.96 -8.85 -2.87
N SER A 42 -5.83 -8.16 -3.02
CA SER A 42 -4.95 -7.80 -1.89
C SER A 42 -5.36 -6.53 -1.14
N GLY A 43 -6.59 -6.03 -1.39
CA GLY A 43 -7.12 -4.87 -0.67
C GLY A 43 -6.64 -3.54 -1.22
N ASN A 44 -6.75 -3.34 -2.53
CA ASN A 44 -6.45 -2.08 -3.20
C ASN A 44 -7.72 -1.46 -3.74
N ALA A 45 -7.93 -0.18 -3.49
CA ALA A 45 -9.04 0.57 -4.07
C ALA A 45 -8.63 1.98 -4.45
N VAL A 46 -9.23 2.49 -5.52
CA VAL A 46 -9.19 3.91 -5.90
C VAL A 46 -10.59 4.48 -5.70
N PHE A 47 -10.69 5.70 -5.24
CA PHE A 47 -11.96 6.37 -5.01
C PHE A 47 -11.82 7.89 -5.06
N HIS A 48 -12.95 8.59 -5.24
CA HIS A 48 -13.02 10.04 -5.18
C HIS A 48 -13.73 10.52 -3.92
N ALA A 49 -13.22 11.61 -3.36
CA ALA A 49 -13.89 12.35 -2.30
C ALA A 49 -13.81 13.86 -2.56
N PRO A 50 -14.84 14.64 -2.18
CA PRO A 50 -14.85 16.09 -2.43
C PRO A 50 -13.88 16.84 -1.52
N ARG A 51 -13.56 16.30 -0.35
CA ARG A 51 -12.72 16.88 0.69
C ARG A 51 -12.23 15.80 1.66
N GLY A 52 -11.27 16.13 2.49
CA GLY A 52 -10.69 15.26 3.50
C GLY A 52 -9.20 15.07 3.29
N THR A 53 -8.53 14.58 4.31
CA THR A 53 -7.12 14.21 4.25
C THR A 53 -6.97 12.70 4.11
N PRO A 54 -5.86 12.20 3.56
CA PRO A 54 -5.58 10.77 3.51
C PRO A 54 -5.71 10.09 4.88
N ALA A 55 -5.24 10.74 5.96
CA ALA A 55 -5.34 10.21 7.32
C ALA A 55 -6.79 10.08 7.80
N LYS A 56 -7.64 11.07 7.49
CA LYS A 56 -9.07 10.98 7.83
C LYS A 56 -9.75 9.86 7.06
N HIS A 57 -9.53 9.75 5.76
CA HIS A 57 -10.09 8.65 4.96
C HIS A 57 -9.61 7.29 5.43
N SER A 58 -8.34 7.17 5.83
CA SER A 58 -7.79 5.94 6.43
C SER A 58 -8.58 5.52 7.68
N ALA A 59 -8.82 6.46 8.60
CA ALA A 59 -9.58 6.21 9.83
C ALA A 59 -11.04 5.86 9.54
N ASP A 60 -11.70 6.61 8.66
CA ASP A 60 -13.10 6.39 8.28
C ASP A 60 -13.31 5.01 7.64
N ILE A 61 -12.42 4.61 6.73
CA ILE A 61 -12.48 3.29 6.06
C ILE A 61 -12.23 2.16 7.07
N ALA A 62 -11.21 2.28 7.91
CA ALA A 62 -10.93 1.27 8.94
C ALA A 62 -12.11 1.08 9.90
N ALA A 63 -12.71 2.17 10.36
CA ALA A 63 -13.88 2.14 11.24
C ALA A 63 -15.11 1.51 10.54
N ALA A 64 -15.35 1.83 9.27
CA ALA A 64 -16.45 1.26 8.52
C ALA A 64 -16.27 -0.25 8.27
N ILE A 65 -15.06 -0.70 7.94
CA ILE A 65 -14.72 -2.13 7.84
C ILE A 65 -14.96 -2.84 9.17
N SER A 66 -14.46 -2.29 10.27
CA SER A 66 -14.67 -2.85 11.61
C SER A 66 -16.16 -2.99 11.95
N THR A 67 -16.94 -1.95 11.68
CA THR A 67 -18.39 -1.93 11.99
C THR A 67 -19.18 -2.89 11.10
N GLN A 68 -18.91 -2.91 9.79
CA GLN A 68 -19.71 -3.64 8.82
C GLN A 68 -19.28 -5.10 8.65
N LEU A 69 -17.95 -5.34 8.65
CA LEU A 69 -17.40 -6.68 8.41
C LEU A 69 -16.94 -7.38 9.69
N LYS A 70 -16.98 -6.69 10.84
CA LYS A 70 -16.58 -7.22 12.16
C LYS A 70 -15.13 -7.70 12.21
N ILE A 71 -14.25 -7.05 11.45
CA ILE A 71 -12.82 -7.32 11.42
C ILE A 71 -12.01 -6.03 11.53
N GLU A 72 -10.89 -6.10 12.24
CA GLU A 72 -9.93 -4.99 12.34
C GLU A 72 -8.89 -5.12 11.23
N VAL A 73 -8.83 -4.12 10.36
CA VAL A 73 -7.90 -4.06 9.23
C VAL A 73 -7.19 -2.72 9.23
N PRO A 74 -5.86 -2.68 9.32
CA PRO A 74 -5.11 -1.45 9.09
C PRO A 74 -5.28 -0.99 7.64
N VAL A 75 -5.58 0.29 7.47
CA VAL A 75 -5.78 0.91 6.17
C VAL A 75 -4.80 2.06 6.02
N ILE A 76 -4.12 2.14 4.90
CA ILE A 76 -3.30 3.30 4.50
C ILE A 76 -3.97 3.95 3.30
N VAL A 77 -4.13 5.26 3.36
CA VAL A 77 -4.67 6.04 2.25
C VAL A 77 -3.62 7.04 1.78
N LYS A 78 -3.46 7.15 0.48
CA LYS A 78 -2.64 8.16 -0.20
C LYS A 78 -3.50 8.93 -1.20
N SER A 79 -3.23 10.23 -1.36
CA SER A 79 -3.75 10.95 -2.50
C SER A 79 -3.05 10.51 -3.79
N ALA A 80 -3.64 10.76 -4.95
CA ALA A 80 -3.00 10.49 -6.24
C ALA A 80 -1.63 11.19 -6.36
N SER A 81 -1.52 12.42 -5.85
CA SER A 81 -0.25 13.17 -5.83
C SER A 81 0.79 12.57 -4.90
N GLU A 82 0.40 12.05 -3.72
CA GLU A 82 1.31 11.34 -2.83
C GLU A 82 1.80 10.02 -3.45
N LEU A 83 0.92 9.29 -4.15
CA LEU A 83 1.31 8.07 -4.87
C LEU A 83 2.29 8.40 -5.99
N ALA A 84 2.04 9.47 -6.75
CA ALA A 84 2.96 9.94 -7.78
C ALA A 84 4.33 10.32 -7.20
N ALA A 85 4.36 10.98 -6.04
CA ALA A 85 5.61 11.33 -5.35
C ALA A 85 6.40 10.08 -4.90
N VAL A 86 5.71 9.05 -4.39
CA VAL A 86 6.33 7.75 -4.05
C VAL A 86 6.98 7.11 -5.28
N ILE A 87 6.32 7.15 -6.43
CA ILE A 87 6.86 6.57 -7.66
C ILE A 87 8.06 7.39 -8.18
N ALA A 88 7.95 8.71 -8.14
CA ALA A 88 9.01 9.61 -8.65
C ALA A 88 10.29 9.57 -7.81
N GLU A 89 10.20 9.37 -6.49
CA GLU A 89 11.39 9.35 -5.61
C GLU A 89 12.13 8.01 -5.62
N ASN A 90 11.56 6.95 -6.20
CA ASN A 90 12.16 5.62 -6.19
C ASN A 90 13.59 5.63 -6.77
N PRO A 91 14.62 5.27 -5.96
CA PRO A 91 16.00 5.29 -6.42
C PRO A 91 16.45 3.96 -7.05
N ILE A 92 15.63 2.89 -6.92
CA ILE A 92 16.00 1.54 -7.35
C ILE A 92 15.51 1.33 -8.78
N LYS A 93 16.44 0.98 -9.67
CA LYS A 93 16.12 0.58 -11.05
C LYS A 93 15.91 -0.92 -11.09
N ALA A 94 14.71 -1.34 -11.47
CA ALA A 94 14.33 -2.73 -11.62
C ALA A 94 13.77 -2.96 -13.03
N GLY A 95 14.16 -4.06 -13.65
CA GLY A 95 13.58 -4.51 -14.91
C GLY A 95 12.16 -5.01 -14.73
N ALA A 96 11.39 -5.11 -15.82
CA ALA A 96 10.00 -5.56 -15.75
C ALA A 96 9.85 -6.95 -15.13
N GLU A 97 10.80 -7.84 -15.33
CA GLU A 97 10.88 -9.17 -14.75
C GLU A 97 11.11 -9.17 -13.22
N GLU A 98 11.61 -8.07 -12.68
CA GLU A 98 11.87 -7.89 -11.25
C GLU A 98 10.70 -7.23 -10.52
N HIS A 99 9.74 -6.62 -11.23
CA HIS A 99 8.61 -5.90 -10.64
C HIS A 99 7.82 -6.73 -9.60
N PRO A 100 7.60 -8.06 -9.77
CA PRO A 100 6.94 -8.88 -8.75
C PRO A 100 7.73 -9.00 -7.44
N ARG A 101 9.06 -8.82 -7.49
CA ARG A 101 9.98 -8.91 -6.35
C ARG A 101 10.46 -7.55 -5.85
N PHE A 102 10.00 -6.49 -6.48
CA PHE A 102 10.29 -5.12 -6.09
C PHE A 102 9.11 -4.56 -5.30
N LEU A 103 9.33 -4.26 -4.03
CA LEU A 103 8.29 -3.93 -3.05
C LEU A 103 8.41 -2.47 -2.61
N VAL A 104 7.27 -1.81 -2.53
CA VAL A 104 7.14 -0.48 -1.94
C VAL A 104 6.40 -0.62 -0.61
N ALA A 105 7.00 -0.13 0.46
CA ALA A 105 6.41 -0.06 1.79
C ALA A 105 5.80 1.33 2.01
N PHE A 106 4.48 1.38 2.06
CA PHE A 106 3.71 2.59 2.32
C PHE A 106 3.45 2.74 3.82
N VAL A 107 3.51 3.97 4.30
CA VAL A 107 3.15 4.33 5.68
C VAL A 107 2.11 5.45 5.65
N GLN A 108 1.21 5.51 6.64
CA GLN A 108 0.27 6.61 6.76
C GLN A 108 0.97 7.89 7.20
N ASP A 109 1.77 7.82 8.25
CA ASP A 109 2.59 8.91 8.77
C ASP A 109 4.05 8.67 8.39
N ARG A 110 4.68 9.67 7.76
CA ARG A 110 6.11 9.63 7.38
C ARG A 110 7.05 9.36 8.55
N LYS A 111 6.67 9.74 9.77
CA LYS A 111 7.45 9.43 10.98
C LYS A 111 7.69 7.93 11.17
N ALA A 112 6.77 7.09 10.70
CA ALA A 112 6.92 5.65 10.76
C ALA A 112 8.03 5.10 9.86
N LEU A 113 8.51 5.86 8.87
CA LEU A 113 9.64 5.45 8.02
C LEU A 113 10.93 5.26 8.82
N SER A 114 11.12 5.99 9.92
CA SER A 114 12.31 5.84 10.76
C SER A 114 12.44 4.42 11.35
N SER A 115 11.33 3.73 11.61
CA SER A 115 11.36 2.35 12.09
C SER A 115 11.83 1.35 11.04
N LEU A 116 11.75 1.72 9.77
CA LEU A 116 12.15 0.85 8.65
C LEU A 116 13.65 0.89 8.38
N THR A 117 14.38 1.90 8.90
CA THR A 117 15.85 1.98 8.72
C THR A 117 16.59 0.79 9.31
N ALA A 118 16.04 0.17 10.36
CA ALA A 118 16.62 -1.03 10.95
C ALA A 118 16.71 -2.22 9.96
N ILE A 119 15.91 -2.20 8.90
CA ILE A 119 15.90 -3.25 7.85
C ILE A 119 17.19 -3.22 7.02
N GLU A 120 17.84 -2.07 6.91
CA GLU A 120 19.08 -1.93 6.13
C GLU A 120 20.16 -2.95 6.54
N SER A 121 20.25 -3.25 7.83
CA SER A 121 21.22 -4.23 8.36
C SER A 121 20.94 -5.69 7.98
N LEU A 122 19.74 -5.97 7.47
CA LEU A 122 19.29 -7.30 7.08
C LEU A 122 19.38 -7.54 5.57
N VAL A 123 19.69 -6.51 4.81
CA VAL A 123 19.79 -6.57 3.35
C VAL A 123 21.10 -7.22 2.95
N VAL A 124 21.03 -8.24 2.11
CA VAL A 124 22.19 -8.99 1.61
C VAL A 124 22.24 -8.82 0.08
N PRO A 125 23.37 -8.36 -0.47
CA PRO A 125 23.50 -8.26 -1.93
C PRO A 125 23.16 -9.59 -2.64
N PRO A 126 22.43 -9.56 -3.78
CA PRO A 126 22.09 -8.44 -4.63
C PRO A 126 20.81 -7.67 -4.26
N GLU A 127 20.20 -7.93 -3.10
CA GLU A 127 19.06 -7.14 -2.62
C GLU A 127 19.43 -5.65 -2.51
N GLN A 128 18.44 -4.80 -2.72
CA GLN A 128 18.59 -3.35 -2.55
C GLN A 128 17.44 -2.84 -1.66
N PHE A 129 17.78 -1.97 -0.72
CA PHE A 129 16.81 -1.33 0.16
C PHE A 129 17.11 0.17 0.27
N SER A 130 16.06 0.98 0.29
CA SER A 130 16.19 2.42 0.47
C SER A 130 14.98 2.97 1.20
N VAL A 131 15.22 3.83 2.18
CA VAL A 131 14.16 4.60 2.85
C VAL A 131 14.14 6.00 2.25
N GLY A 132 13.02 6.32 1.58
CA GLY A 132 12.78 7.63 0.99
C GLY A 132 12.07 8.59 1.94
N LYS A 133 11.60 9.72 1.41
CA LYS A 133 10.81 10.71 2.16
C LYS A 133 9.34 10.31 2.30
N ASN A 134 8.82 9.50 1.38
CA ASN A 134 7.41 9.16 1.29
C ASN A 134 7.13 7.66 1.47
N ALA A 135 8.11 6.80 1.20
CA ALA A 135 8.00 5.34 1.28
C ALA A 135 9.37 4.70 1.46
N ALA A 136 9.40 3.39 1.69
CA ALA A 136 10.61 2.59 1.59
C ALA A 136 10.49 1.60 0.42
N TYR A 137 11.63 1.20 -0.13
CA TYR A 137 11.74 0.40 -1.35
C TYR A 137 12.66 -0.78 -1.11
N LEU A 138 12.22 -1.99 -1.48
CA LEU A 138 12.98 -3.23 -1.33
C LEU A 138 12.93 -4.05 -2.61
N LEU A 139 14.08 -4.28 -3.24
CA LEU A 139 14.22 -5.23 -4.33
C LEU A 139 14.81 -6.54 -3.80
N CYS A 140 14.00 -7.59 -3.77
CA CYS A 140 14.42 -8.95 -3.39
C CYS A 140 14.98 -9.68 -4.61
N ALA A 141 16.13 -9.28 -5.10
CA ALA A 141 16.70 -9.78 -6.36
C ALA A 141 16.95 -11.30 -6.35
N ALA A 142 17.29 -11.89 -5.20
CA ALA A 142 17.49 -13.33 -5.03
C ALA A 142 16.19 -14.12 -4.72
N GLY A 143 15.06 -13.43 -4.55
CA GLY A 143 13.77 -14.03 -4.22
C GLY A 143 13.16 -13.48 -2.91
N ILE A 144 11.85 -13.39 -2.87
CA ILE A 144 11.12 -12.82 -1.72
C ILE A 144 11.19 -13.72 -0.50
N LEU A 145 11.02 -15.02 -0.69
CA LEU A 145 10.90 -15.98 0.42
C LEU A 145 12.18 -16.16 1.24
N GLU A 146 13.32 -15.84 0.65
CA GLU A 146 14.64 -15.97 1.28
C GLU A 146 15.12 -14.65 1.89
N SER A 147 14.38 -13.57 1.68
CA SER A 147 14.76 -12.23 2.12
C SER A 147 14.43 -12.01 3.60
N LYS A 148 15.45 -11.84 4.43
CA LYS A 148 15.29 -11.41 5.84
C LYS A 148 14.77 -10.00 5.95
N ALA A 149 15.08 -9.14 4.99
CA ALA A 149 14.55 -7.78 4.91
C ALA A 149 13.03 -7.80 4.67
N TRP A 150 12.54 -8.67 3.78
CA TRP A 150 11.12 -8.89 3.56
C TRP A 150 10.42 -9.45 4.82
N GLU A 151 11.00 -10.45 5.46
CA GLU A 151 10.47 -11.01 6.71
C GLU A 151 10.32 -9.92 7.78
N ALA A 152 11.31 -9.05 7.92
CA ALA A 152 11.28 -7.92 8.87
C ALA A 152 10.19 -6.89 8.51
N LEU A 153 9.95 -6.63 7.22
CA LEU A 153 8.85 -5.77 6.76
C LEU A 153 7.47 -6.34 7.09
N LEU A 154 7.31 -7.65 7.03
CA LEU A 154 6.08 -8.32 7.46
C LEU A 154 5.92 -8.36 8.98
N GLY A 155 7.02 -8.30 9.70
CA GLY A 155 7.08 -8.39 11.15
C GLY A 155 6.94 -7.05 11.88
N LYS A 156 7.64 -6.96 13.01
CA LYS A 156 7.57 -5.82 13.93
C LYS A 156 8.06 -4.52 13.31
N ALA A 157 9.15 -4.55 12.53
CA ALA A 157 9.72 -3.35 11.90
C ALA A 157 8.73 -2.71 10.93
N GLY A 158 8.01 -3.52 10.14
CA GLY A 158 6.99 -3.06 9.19
C GLY A 158 5.58 -2.96 9.74
N LYS A 159 5.38 -2.96 11.06
CA LYS A 159 4.05 -2.95 11.70
C LYS A 159 3.14 -1.81 11.22
N SER A 160 3.71 -0.64 10.99
CA SER A 160 2.99 0.56 10.53
C SER A 160 2.98 0.73 9.01
N ALA A 161 3.51 -0.24 8.28
CA ALA A 161 3.59 -0.20 6.83
C ALA A 161 2.69 -1.26 6.18
N THR A 162 2.30 -1.02 4.94
CA THR A 162 1.77 -2.05 4.04
C THR A 162 2.58 -2.08 2.77
N THR A 163 2.77 -3.24 2.18
CA THR A 163 3.62 -3.40 1.00
C THR A 163 2.80 -3.75 -0.24
N ARG A 164 3.25 -3.22 -1.37
CA ARG A 164 2.76 -3.63 -2.71
C ARG A 164 3.96 -3.80 -3.63
N ASN A 165 3.90 -4.78 -4.52
CA ASN A 165 4.93 -4.89 -5.53
C ASN A 165 4.80 -3.76 -6.57
N TRP A 166 5.91 -3.48 -7.25
CA TRP A 166 6.01 -2.36 -8.18
C TRP A 166 4.99 -2.41 -9.32
N ALA A 167 4.71 -3.61 -9.84
CA ALA A 167 3.70 -3.79 -10.87
C ALA A 167 2.31 -3.35 -10.40
N THR A 168 1.95 -3.66 -9.15
CA THR A 168 0.68 -3.22 -8.54
C THR A 168 0.67 -1.70 -8.33
N VAL A 169 1.78 -1.12 -7.90
CA VAL A 169 1.91 0.33 -7.71
C VAL A 169 1.67 1.09 -9.01
N LEU A 170 2.29 0.64 -10.11
CA LEU A 170 2.09 1.25 -11.43
C LEU A 170 0.64 1.12 -11.94
N LYS A 171 0.01 -0.04 -11.70
CA LYS A 171 -1.41 -0.23 -12.05
C LYS A 171 -2.33 0.67 -11.23
N LEU A 172 -2.04 0.87 -9.95
CA LEU A 172 -2.80 1.81 -9.10
C LEU A 172 -2.66 3.25 -9.58
N GLN A 173 -1.46 3.66 -10.00
CA GLN A 173 -1.24 4.98 -10.58
C GLN A 173 -2.05 5.16 -11.88
N ALA A 174 -2.01 4.18 -12.77
CA ALA A 174 -2.78 4.23 -14.01
C ALA A 174 -4.28 4.36 -13.73
N LEU A 175 -4.81 3.55 -12.81
CA LEU A 175 -6.21 3.58 -12.40
C LEU A 175 -6.60 4.93 -11.77
N ALA A 176 -5.72 5.51 -10.94
CA ALA A 176 -5.96 6.82 -10.34
C ALA A 176 -5.96 7.94 -11.38
N ASN A 177 -5.09 7.87 -12.40
CA ASN A 177 -5.02 8.87 -13.47
C ASN A 177 -6.23 8.78 -14.41
N GLU A 178 -6.73 7.57 -14.73
CA GLU A 178 -7.95 7.38 -15.52
C GLU A 178 -9.18 7.96 -14.82
N ALA A 179 -9.18 7.90 -13.50
CA ALA A 179 -10.26 8.42 -12.68
C ALA A 179 -10.28 9.96 -12.60
N ASP A 180 -9.14 10.63 -12.86
CA ASP A 180 -9.03 12.09 -12.90
C ASP A 180 -9.24 12.68 -14.30
N ALA A 181 -9.30 11.85 -15.34
CA ALA A 181 -9.51 12.26 -16.73
C ALA A 181 -11.00 12.43 -17.05
#